data_112bb83a70396a97a876ec63890828ff
#
_entry.id   112bb83a70396a97a876ec63890828ff
#
_cell.length_a   1.000
_cell.length_b   1.000
_cell.length_c   1.000
_cell.angle_alpha   90.00
_cell.angle_beta   90.00
_cell.angle_gamma   90.00
#
_symmetry.space_group_name_H-M   'P 1'
#
loop_
_entity.id
_entity.type
_entity.pdbx_description
1 polymer ?
#
loop_
_entity_poly.entity_id
_entity_poly.type
_entity_poly.pdbx_seq_one_letter_code
_entity_poly.pdbx_strand_id
1 'polypeptide(L)'
;MIRIRLDDATRDELRSLRRTGLASKVRDRIEMVTLCDAGCSPPEIAAHLGCHPQTVRDLLRAFAARGTVALQPFRSGPAPDAERRGRVDDTLRELLGEDRTWTSRQLSQALSERGIALGPRQVRRYLKRLGAGYRRTAQTLKHKQDPAKAETAGRVLANLKAKAVAGSIALYYLDECGFAPTLPVGCRWCLPGQRKLVRYEAPQGRRVNALAAYRPYGRAPRLDIFTAERTWDSYDLIGSLRALPWSKAPRVVVLDNAGLHTSQVIRRARRALAASGIYLYFLPPYSPELNEIEPVFRQVKYHEIPVRSHTTRIGLREAVEQGFGNYGRKLPKKYPERLRPAA
;
A
#
# COMPACT_ATOMS: atom_id res chain seq x y z
N MET A 1 42.69 -40.51 -18.83
CA MET A 1 41.39 -40.10 -19.41
C MET A 1 40.34 -40.15 -18.30
N ILE A 2 39.61 -39.08 -18.04
CA ILE A 2 38.56 -39.09 -17.01
C ILE A 2 37.35 -39.81 -17.61
N ARG A 3 36.98 -40.95 -17.03
CA ARG A 3 35.77 -41.70 -17.41
C ARG A 3 34.87 -41.79 -16.21
N ILE A 4 33.61 -41.38 -16.35
CA ILE A 4 32.56 -41.57 -15.35
C ILE A 4 31.62 -42.65 -15.88
N ARG A 5 31.32 -43.62 -15.04
CA ARG A 5 30.24 -44.60 -15.26
C ARG A 5 29.23 -44.39 -14.15
N LEU A 6 28.00 -44.09 -14.52
CA LEU A 6 26.91 -43.88 -13.58
C LEU A 6 26.23 -45.22 -13.26
N ASP A 7 25.81 -45.41 -12.04
CA ASP A 7 24.85 -46.44 -11.68
C ASP A 7 23.43 -46.05 -12.11
N ASP A 8 22.51 -46.99 -12.10
CA ASP A 8 21.14 -46.75 -12.56
C ASP A 8 20.41 -45.75 -11.68
N ALA A 9 20.65 -45.76 -10.35
CA ALA A 9 20.08 -44.83 -9.43
C ALA A 9 20.48 -43.37 -9.73
N THR A 10 21.76 -43.10 -9.97
CA THR A 10 22.29 -41.79 -10.35
C THR A 10 21.76 -41.36 -11.73
N ARG A 11 21.65 -42.29 -12.70
CA ARG A 11 21.04 -41.97 -14.00
C ARG A 11 19.58 -41.51 -13.87
N ASP A 12 18.81 -42.19 -13.04
CA ASP A 12 17.41 -41.83 -12.81
C ASP A 12 17.27 -40.50 -12.04
N GLU A 13 18.14 -40.24 -11.07
CA GLU A 13 18.23 -38.94 -10.39
C GLU A 13 18.54 -37.83 -11.39
N LEU A 14 19.51 -37.95 -12.25
CA LEU A 14 19.86 -36.96 -13.25
C LEU A 14 18.71 -36.74 -14.27
N ARG A 15 18.04 -37.81 -14.68
CA ARG A 15 16.84 -37.72 -15.55
C ARG A 15 15.69 -36.97 -14.87
N SER A 16 15.48 -37.24 -13.60
CA SER A 16 14.46 -36.56 -12.79
C SER A 16 14.78 -35.08 -12.64
N LEU A 17 16.01 -34.72 -12.28
CA LEU A 17 16.51 -33.36 -12.19
C LEU A 17 16.29 -32.59 -13.50
N ARG A 18 16.57 -33.21 -14.65
CA ARG A 18 16.38 -32.59 -15.97
C ARG A 18 14.95 -32.13 -16.29
N ARG A 19 13.96 -32.78 -15.67
CA ARG A 19 12.52 -32.43 -15.84
C ARG A 19 12.09 -31.26 -14.97
N THR A 20 12.93 -30.80 -14.06
CA THR A 20 12.64 -29.64 -13.20
C THR A 20 13.10 -28.34 -13.86
N GLY A 21 12.58 -27.19 -13.38
CA GLY A 21 12.95 -25.85 -13.86
C GLY A 21 14.36 -25.41 -13.48
N LEU A 22 15.39 -26.05 -14.00
CA LEU A 22 16.79 -25.78 -13.68
C LEU A 22 17.36 -24.56 -14.40
N ALA A 23 18.31 -23.87 -13.74
CA ALA A 23 19.13 -22.87 -14.38
C ALA A 23 19.97 -23.50 -15.51
N SER A 24 20.19 -22.77 -16.63
CA SER A 24 20.94 -23.26 -17.80
C SER A 24 22.28 -23.92 -17.45
N LYS A 25 23.08 -23.27 -16.57
CA LYS A 25 24.37 -23.82 -16.12
C LYS A 25 24.28 -25.18 -15.42
N VAL A 26 23.21 -25.44 -14.70
CA VAL A 26 22.99 -26.75 -14.03
C VAL A 26 22.62 -27.79 -15.08
N ARG A 27 21.81 -27.40 -16.04
CA ARG A 27 21.40 -28.25 -17.17
C ARG A 27 22.61 -28.68 -18.02
N ASP A 28 23.48 -27.72 -18.37
CA ASP A 28 24.72 -28.00 -19.12
C ASP A 28 25.63 -28.94 -18.34
N ARG A 29 25.74 -28.80 -17.02
CA ARG A 29 26.54 -29.69 -16.17
C ARG A 29 25.99 -31.11 -16.10
N ILE A 30 24.66 -31.27 -16.04
CA ILE A 30 24.03 -32.60 -16.14
C ILE A 30 24.33 -33.22 -17.49
N GLU A 31 24.26 -32.43 -18.57
CA GLU A 31 24.59 -32.90 -19.92
C GLU A 31 26.08 -33.37 -20.03
N MET A 32 27.01 -32.61 -19.47
CA MET A 32 28.44 -33.00 -19.45
C MET A 32 28.67 -34.37 -18.79
N VAL A 33 28.00 -34.65 -17.68
CA VAL A 33 28.11 -35.94 -16.96
C VAL A 33 27.43 -37.05 -17.75
N THR A 34 26.27 -36.80 -18.33
CA THR A 34 25.51 -37.79 -19.12
C THR A 34 26.27 -38.19 -20.39
N LEU A 35 26.84 -37.22 -21.11
CA LEU A 35 27.66 -37.50 -22.29
C LEU A 35 28.95 -38.25 -21.96
N CYS A 36 29.57 -37.98 -20.81
CA CYS A 36 30.71 -38.72 -20.34
C CYS A 36 30.38 -40.19 -20.02
N ASP A 37 29.22 -40.46 -19.36
CA ASP A 37 28.71 -41.81 -19.12
C ASP A 37 28.45 -42.56 -20.44
N ALA A 38 27.94 -41.84 -21.46
CA ALA A 38 27.77 -42.37 -22.83
C ALA A 38 29.09 -42.65 -23.60
N GLY A 39 30.23 -42.27 -23.01
CA GLY A 39 31.56 -42.57 -23.59
C GLY A 39 32.21 -41.38 -24.30
N CYS A 40 31.59 -40.23 -24.38
CA CYS A 40 32.17 -39.03 -25.00
C CYS A 40 33.41 -38.53 -24.23
N SER A 41 34.42 -38.10 -24.95
CA SER A 41 35.61 -37.49 -24.35
C SER A 41 35.35 -36.01 -23.95
N PRO A 42 36.11 -35.46 -22.98
CA PRO A 42 35.98 -34.07 -22.61
C PRO A 42 36.11 -33.06 -23.76
N PRO A 43 36.97 -33.23 -24.76
CA PRO A 43 36.98 -32.36 -25.94
C PRO A 43 35.67 -32.40 -26.76
N GLU A 44 35.15 -33.62 -26.99
CA GLU A 44 33.86 -33.79 -27.73
C GLU A 44 32.68 -33.15 -26.99
N ILE A 45 32.60 -33.37 -25.67
CA ILE A 45 31.57 -32.73 -24.83
C ILE A 45 31.71 -31.21 -24.87
N ALA A 46 32.95 -30.70 -24.80
CA ALA A 46 33.22 -29.27 -24.86
C ALA A 46 32.80 -28.64 -26.19
N ALA A 47 33.08 -29.35 -27.30
CA ALA A 47 32.65 -28.92 -28.64
C ALA A 47 31.12 -28.90 -28.77
N HIS A 48 30.46 -29.94 -28.22
CA HIS A 48 28.97 -30.01 -28.23
C HIS A 48 28.31 -28.88 -27.44
N LEU A 49 28.85 -28.51 -26.29
CA LEU A 49 28.28 -27.51 -25.39
C LEU A 49 28.85 -26.10 -25.58
N GLY A 50 29.77 -25.90 -26.53
CA GLY A 50 30.37 -24.59 -26.79
C GLY A 50 31.20 -24.05 -25.63
N CYS A 51 31.93 -24.91 -24.89
CA CYS A 51 32.71 -24.52 -23.74
C CYS A 51 34.19 -25.00 -23.86
N HIS A 52 35.03 -24.51 -22.95
CA HIS A 52 36.45 -24.97 -22.95
C HIS A 52 36.59 -26.40 -22.36
N PRO A 53 37.37 -27.31 -22.96
CA PRO A 53 37.58 -28.70 -22.48
C PRO A 53 37.99 -28.80 -21.01
N GLN A 54 38.72 -27.80 -20.49
CA GLN A 54 39.11 -27.77 -19.08
C GLN A 54 37.90 -27.63 -18.15
N THR A 55 36.89 -26.86 -18.55
CA THR A 55 35.62 -26.72 -17.79
C THR A 55 34.92 -28.06 -17.61
N VAL A 56 34.91 -28.88 -18.66
CA VAL A 56 34.35 -30.23 -18.62
C VAL A 56 35.18 -31.12 -17.68
N ARG A 57 36.51 -31.11 -17.82
CA ARG A 57 37.38 -31.91 -16.94
C ARG A 57 37.24 -31.57 -15.47
N ASP A 58 37.14 -30.28 -15.16
CA ASP A 58 37.02 -29.81 -13.78
C ASP A 58 35.65 -30.21 -13.18
N LEU A 59 34.57 -30.13 -13.98
CA LEU A 59 33.26 -30.61 -13.55
C LEU A 59 33.27 -32.14 -13.33
N LEU A 60 33.82 -32.92 -14.26
CA LEU A 60 33.85 -34.38 -14.13
C LEU A 60 34.66 -34.83 -12.91
N ARG A 61 35.81 -34.19 -12.62
CA ARG A 61 36.57 -34.43 -11.38
C ARG A 61 35.75 -34.09 -10.14
N ALA A 62 35.06 -32.93 -10.17
CA ALA A 62 34.21 -32.49 -9.06
C ALA A 62 33.02 -33.46 -8.85
N PHE A 63 32.45 -33.97 -9.93
CA PHE A 63 31.34 -34.92 -9.86
C PHE A 63 31.84 -36.29 -9.34
N ALA A 64 33.00 -36.77 -9.78
CA ALA A 64 33.59 -38.00 -9.24
C ALA A 64 33.87 -37.91 -7.74
N ALA A 65 34.22 -36.72 -7.22
CA ALA A 65 34.54 -36.52 -5.81
C ALA A 65 33.29 -36.24 -4.94
N ARG A 66 32.21 -35.66 -5.49
CA ARG A 66 31.10 -35.12 -4.69
C ARG A 66 29.71 -35.49 -5.23
N GLY A 67 29.62 -36.29 -6.26
CA GLY A 67 28.36 -36.70 -6.87
C GLY A 67 27.52 -35.52 -7.38
N THR A 68 26.22 -35.64 -7.32
CA THR A 68 25.22 -34.66 -7.83
C THR A 68 25.31 -33.26 -7.21
N VAL A 69 25.91 -33.13 -6.01
CA VAL A 69 26.21 -31.82 -5.39
C VAL A 69 27.12 -30.95 -6.25
N ALA A 70 28.01 -31.56 -7.03
CA ALA A 70 28.93 -30.83 -7.94
C ALA A 70 28.18 -30.13 -9.10
N LEU A 71 26.98 -30.53 -9.42
CA LEU A 71 26.16 -29.93 -10.48
C LEU A 71 25.69 -28.53 -10.13
N GLN A 72 25.56 -28.22 -8.83
CA GLN A 72 25.27 -26.87 -8.42
C GLN A 72 26.49 -25.96 -8.61
N PRO A 73 26.35 -24.81 -9.29
CA PRO A 73 27.47 -23.90 -9.46
C PRO A 73 27.87 -23.31 -8.10
N PHE A 74 29.16 -23.37 -7.79
CA PHE A 74 29.66 -22.64 -6.64
C PHE A 74 29.44 -21.16 -6.81
N ARG A 75 29.08 -20.51 -5.72
CA ARG A 75 29.01 -19.06 -5.69
C ARG A 75 30.43 -18.51 -5.91
N SER A 76 30.63 -17.78 -6.99
CA SER A 76 31.87 -17.08 -7.25
C SER A 76 32.06 -15.92 -6.27
N GLY A 77 33.30 -15.68 -5.86
CA GLY A 77 33.69 -14.60 -4.97
C GLY A 77 34.00 -15.06 -3.54
N PRO A 78 34.50 -14.15 -2.70
CA PRO A 78 34.86 -14.47 -1.32
C PRO A 78 33.63 -14.87 -0.51
N ALA A 79 33.83 -15.70 0.50
CA ALA A 79 32.80 -16.08 1.45
C ALA A 79 32.17 -14.82 2.07
N PRO A 80 30.84 -14.79 2.27
CA PRO A 80 30.20 -13.65 2.89
C PRO A 80 30.68 -13.51 4.35
N ASP A 81 31.23 -12.36 4.68
CA ASP A 81 31.55 -11.99 6.05
C ASP A 81 30.22 -11.83 6.85
N ALA A 82 29.89 -12.85 7.63
CA ALA A 82 28.64 -12.90 8.39
C ALA A 82 28.64 -11.90 9.56
N GLU A 83 29.77 -11.71 10.22
CA GLU A 83 29.90 -10.77 11.35
C GLU A 83 29.72 -9.33 10.87
N ARG A 84 30.45 -8.93 9.82
CA ARG A 84 30.30 -7.61 9.22
C ARG A 84 28.85 -7.38 8.75
N ARG A 85 28.20 -8.40 8.19
CA ARG A 85 26.80 -8.30 7.78
C ARG A 85 25.88 -8.07 8.97
N GLY A 86 26.05 -8.81 10.05
CA GLY A 86 25.29 -8.64 11.28
C GLY A 86 25.41 -7.21 11.81
N ARG A 87 26.64 -6.72 11.98
CA ARG A 87 26.88 -5.34 12.42
C ARG A 87 26.18 -4.30 11.55
N VAL A 88 26.26 -4.45 10.22
CA VAL A 88 25.58 -3.52 9.27
C VAL A 88 24.06 -3.59 9.44
N ASP A 89 23.50 -4.80 9.53
CA ASP A 89 22.06 -4.99 9.66
C ASP A 89 21.52 -4.40 10.95
N ASP A 90 22.24 -4.59 12.07
CA ASP A 90 21.81 -4.08 13.38
C ASP A 90 21.94 -2.56 13.44
N THR A 91 23.03 -1.98 12.94
CA THR A 91 23.21 -0.52 12.84
C THR A 91 22.13 0.11 11.95
N LEU A 92 21.78 -0.54 10.83
CA LEU A 92 20.69 -0.03 9.97
C LEU A 92 19.32 -0.11 10.66
N ARG A 93 19.02 -1.17 11.43
CA ARG A 93 17.78 -1.24 12.22
C ARG A 93 17.69 -0.14 13.27
N GLU A 94 18.80 0.11 13.96
CA GLU A 94 18.89 1.19 14.95
C GLU A 94 18.62 2.55 14.30
N LEU A 95 19.33 2.88 13.22
CA LEU A 95 19.14 4.14 12.49
C LEU A 95 17.71 4.28 11.94
N LEU A 96 17.12 3.22 11.41
CA LEU A 96 15.74 3.25 10.91
C LEU A 96 14.69 3.37 12.02
N GLY A 97 15.05 3.03 13.27
CA GLY A 97 14.20 3.20 14.45
C GLY A 97 14.22 4.62 15.05
N GLU A 98 15.15 5.49 14.63
CA GLU A 98 15.19 6.87 15.07
C GLU A 98 13.97 7.67 14.61
N ASP A 99 13.55 8.66 15.38
CA ASP A 99 12.41 9.56 15.03
C ASP A 99 12.79 10.59 13.95
N ARG A 100 13.23 10.08 12.82
CA ARG A 100 13.56 10.85 11.62
C ARG A 100 13.48 9.99 10.35
N THR A 101 13.49 10.63 9.21
CA THR A 101 13.50 9.95 7.91
C THR A 101 14.92 9.88 7.33
N TRP A 102 15.19 8.81 6.60
CA TRP A 102 16.48 8.52 6.03
C TRP A 102 16.46 8.32 4.52
N THR A 103 17.40 8.92 3.81
CA THR A 103 17.76 8.55 2.45
C THR A 103 18.95 7.58 2.48
N SER A 104 19.14 6.81 1.40
CA SER A 104 20.31 5.91 1.32
C SER A 104 21.66 6.62 1.34
N ARG A 105 21.72 7.91 0.98
CA ARG A 105 22.93 8.74 1.11
C ARG A 105 23.19 9.09 2.57
N GLN A 106 22.18 9.53 3.28
CA GLN A 106 22.30 9.86 4.71
C GLN A 106 22.66 8.63 5.54
N LEU A 107 22.04 7.48 5.26
CA LEU A 107 22.40 6.21 5.90
C LEU A 107 23.86 5.80 5.59
N SER A 108 24.33 6.00 4.36
CA SER A 108 25.73 5.75 3.99
C SER A 108 26.69 6.61 4.81
N GLN A 109 26.38 7.87 5.02
CA GLN A 109 27.17 8.79 5.84
C GLN A 109 27.14 8.37 7.31
N ALA A 110 25.95 8.15 7.89
CA ALA A 110 25.79 7.74 9.29
C ALA A 110 26.49 6.41 9.61
N LEU A 111 26.52 5.48 8.66
CA LEU A 111 27.28 4.23 8.76
C LEU A 111 28.79 4.51 8.73
N SER A 112 29.26 5.42 7.89
CA SER A 112 30.68 5.81 7.81
C SER A 112 31.14 6.45 9.13
N GLU A 113 30.34 7.28 9.75
CA GLU A 113 30.59 7.90 11.06
C GLU A 113 30.70 6.83 12.18
N ARG A 114 30.10 5.64 11.97
CA ARG A 114 30.18 4.47 12.88
C ARG A 114 31.23 3.44 12.43
N GLY A 115 32.15 3.82 11.55
CA GLY A 115 33.25 2.96 11.07
C GLY A 115 32.82 1.93 10.02
N ILE A 116 31.63 2.04 9.43
CA ILE A 116 31.12 1.12 8.43
C ILE A 116 31.09 1.81 7.05
N ALA A 117 32.16 1.65 6.28
CA ALA A 117 32.28 2.23 4.93
C ALA A 117 31.42 1.44 3.93
N LEU A 118 30.26 2.00 3.55
CA LEU A 118 29.37 1.45 2.53
C LEU A 118 28.82 2.59 1.65
N GLY A 119 28.93 2.44 0.34
CA GLY A 119 28.31 3.37 -0.59
C GLY A 119 26.76 3.26 -0.61
N PRO A 120 26.02 4.32 -1.06
CA PRO A 120 24.55 4.33 -1.07
C PRO A 120 23.91 3.17 -1.85
N ARG A 121 24.61 2.64 -2.88
CA ARG A 121 24.15 1.48 -3.65
C ARG A 121 24.21 0.19 -2.82
N GLN A 122 25.25 0.03 -2.01
CA GLN A 122 25.42 -1.10 -1.11
C GLN A 122 24.39 -1.03 0.02
N VAL A 123 24.21 0.15 0.63
CA VAL A 123 23.17 0.40 1.64
C VAL A 123 21.79 -0.04 1.12
N ARG A 124 21.42 0.35 -0.11
CA ARG A 124 20.14 -0.10 -0.70
C ARG A 124 20.00 -1.61 -0.82
N ARG A 125 21.12 -2.37 -1.05
CA ARG A 125 21.10 -3.84 -1.07
C ARG A 125 20.83 -4.40 0.32
N TYR A 126 21.44 -3.82 1.36
CA TYR A 126 21.19 -4.19 2.75
C TYR A 126 19.75 -3.90 3.15
N LEU A 127 19.25 -2.70 2.85
CA LEU A 127 17.85 -2.32 3.13
C LEU A 127 16.85 -3.29 2.49
N LYS A 128 17.05 -3.64 1.21
CA LYS A 128 16.18 -4.63 0.53
C LYS A 128 16.23 -6.00 1.21
N ARG A 129 17.40 -6.45 1.66
CA ARG A 129 17.54 -7.72 2.39
C ARG A 129 16.81 -7.69 3.73
N LEU A 130 16.82 -6.54 4.42
CA LEU A 130 16.08 -6.31 5.66
C LEU A 130 14.56 -6.17 5.43
N GLY A 131 14.08 -6.23 4.20
CA GLY A 131 12.67 -6.02 3.87
C GLY A 131 12.23 -4.56 3.88
N ALA A 132 13.17 -3.62 4.03
CA ALA A 132 12.84 -2.19 4.02
C ALA A 132 12.43 -1.71 2.63
N GLY A 133 11.34 -0.93 2.57
CA GLY A 133 10.83 -0.33 1.34
C GLY A 133 11.02 1.19 1.33
N TYR A 134 11.36 1.74 0.18
CA TYR A 134 11.39 3.20 -0.01
C TYR A 134 9.96 3.70 -0.23
N ARG A 135 9.38 4.33 0.79
CA ARG A 135 7.99 4.78 0.81
C ARG A 135 7.90 6.28 1.02
N ARG A 136 6.82 6.90 0.52
CA ARG A 136 6.51 8.30 0.83
C ARG A 136 6.18 8.42 2.32
N THR A 137 6.82 9.38 2.97
CA THR A 137 6.48 9.75 4.36
C THR A 137 5.10 10.39 4.43
N ALA A 138 4.42 10.22 5.55
CA ALA A 138 3.13 10.81 5.83
C ALA A 138 3.21 11.67 7.10
N GLN A 139 2.47 12.77 7.11
CA GLN A 139 2.27 13.55 8.32
C GLN A 139 1.27 12.83 9.23
N THR A 140 1.49 12.91 10.53
CA THR A 140 0.57 12.34 11.54
C THR A 140 0.34 13.34 12.67
N LEU A 141 -0.86 13.33 13.20
CA LEU A 141 -1.24 14.07 14.41
C LEU A 141 -1.39 13.15 15.63
N LYS A 142 -0.99 11.88 15.51
CA LYS A 142 -1.12 10.89 16.61
C LYS A 142 -0.46 11.30 17.90
N HIS A 143 0.62 12.08 17.86
CA HIS A 143 1.29 12.62 19.03
C HIS A 143 0.41 13.59 19.85
N LYS A 144 -0.67 14.14 19.25
CA LYS A 144 -1.66 15.00 19.92
C LYS A 144 -2.91 14.23 20.36
N GLN A 145 -3.05 12.98 19.96
CA GLN A 145 -4.19 12.14 20.28
C GLN A 145 -4.09 11.64 21.73
N ASP A 146 -5.23 11.58 22.41
CA ASP A 146 -5.38 10.88 23.68
C ASP A 146 -5.63 9.39 23.41
N PRO A 147 -4.68 8.47 23.69
CA PRO A 147 -4.81 7.07 23.34
C PRO A 147 -6.01 6.39 24.02
N ALA A 148 -6.30 6.74 25.29
CA ALA A 148 -7.40 6.13 26.04
C ALA A 148 -8.77 6.53 25.46
N LYS A 149 -8.91 7.80 25.06
CA LYS A 149 -10.13 8.27 24.37
C LYS A 149 -10.29 7.65 22.99
N ALA A 150 -9.17 7.50 22.25
CA ALA A 150 -9.21 6.88 20.93
C ALA A 150 -9.58 5.39 21.00
N GLU A 151 -9.03 4.65 21.96
CA GLU A 151 -9.39 3.25 22.21
C GLU A 151 -10.87 3.09 22.61
N THR A 152 -11.36 3.94 23.51
CA THR A 152 -12.76 3.94 23.91
C THR A 152 -13.69 4.23 22.73
N ALA A 153 -13.35 5.24 21.92
CA ALA A 153 -14.10 5.55 20.71
C ALA A 153 -14.07 4.39 19.70
N GLY A 154 -12.93 3.71 19.55
CA GLY A 154 -12.81 2.52 18.72
C GLY A 154 -13.77 1.40 19.14
N ARG A 155 -13.88 1.12 20.46
CA ARG A 155 -14.83 0.14 21.01
C ARG A 155 -16.29 0.54 20.77
N VAL A 156 -16.64 1.82 20.96
CA VAL A 156 -17.99 2.34 20.67
C VAL A 156 -18.30 2.21 19.18
N LEU A 157 -17.38 2.60 18.29
CA LEU A 157 -17.57 2.49 16.86
C LEU A 157 -17.71 1.03 16.42
N ALA A 158 -16.99 0.08 17.00
CA ALA A 158 -17.14 -1.34 16.71
C ALA A 158 -18.57 -1.83 17.04
N ASN A 159 -19.13 -1.41 18.18
CA ASN A 159 -20.53 -1.71 18.54
C ASN A 159 -21.53 -1.06 17.58
N LEU A 160 -21.32 0.22 17.22
CA LEU A 160 -22.18 0.92 16.25
C LEU A 160 -22.15 0.25 14.88
N LYS A 161 -20.98 -0.20 14.42
CA LYS A 161 -20.81 -0.95 13.17
C LYS A 161 -21.58 -2.27 13.19
N ALA A 162 -21.47 -3.04 14.28
CA ALA A 162 -22.23 -4.28 14.46
C ALA A 162 -23.75 -4.03 14.38
N LYS A 163 -24.25 -3.01 15.09
CA LYS A 163 -25.66 -2.59 15.04
C LYS A 163 -26.10 -2.16 13.64
N ALA A 164 -25.22 -1.47 12.89
CA ALA A 164 -25.52 -1.01 11.53
C ALA A 164 -25.58 -2.19 10.55
N VAL A 165 -24.69 -3.20 10.69
CA VAL A 165 -24.73 -4.43 9.90
C VAL A 165 -26.00 -5.22 10.19
N ALA A 166 -26.41 -5.31 11.46
CA ALA A 166 -27.67 -5.94 11.88
C ALA A 166 -28.92 -5.13 11.45
N GLY A 167 -28.76 -3.91 10.93
CA GLY A 167 -29.87 -3.05 10.51
C GLY A 167 -30.62 -2.34 11.64
N SER A 168 -30.13 -2.43 12.89
CA SER A 168 -30.75 -1.77 14.05
C SER A 168 -30.56 -0.27 14.05
N ILE A 169 -29.55 0.25 13.33
CA ILE A 169 -29.27 1.67 13.11
C ILE A 169 -28.83 1.92 11.67
N ALA A 170 -28.94 3.15 11.21
CA ALA A 170 -28.28 3.65 10.00
C ALA A 170 -27.06 4.48 10.43
N LEU A 171 -25.84 3.93 10.26
CA LEU A 171 -24.58 4.56 10.67
C LEU A 171 -24.01 5.38 9.51
N TYR A 172 -23.84 6.68 9.72
CA TYR A 172 -23.22 7.61 8.79
C TYR A 172 -21.92 8.17 9.36
N TYR A 173 -20.93 8.40 8.47
CA TYR A 173 -19.77 9.23 8.72
C TYR A 173 -19.91 10.49 7.90
N LEU A 174 -19.79 11.65 8.52
CA LEU A 174 -20.00 12.93 7.86
C LEU A 174 -18.81 13.85 8.13
N ASP A 175 -18.36 14.54 7.08
CA ASP A 175 -17.23 15.46 7.16
C ASP A 175 -17.19 16.37 5.93
N GLU A 176 -16.35 17.43 5.96
CA GLU A 176 -16.14 18.36 4.87
C GLU A 176 -14.84 18.11 4.13
N CYS A 177 -14.86 18.40 2.84
CA CYS A 177 -13.68 18.28 1.99
C CYS A 177 -13.62 19.41 0.96
N GLY A 178 -12.57 20.21 1.01
CA GLY A 178 -12.33 21.28 0.04
C GLY A 178 -11.60 20.79 -1.22
N PHE A 179 -12.02 21.31 -2.37
CA PHE A 179 -11.38 21.10 -3.67
C PHE A 179 -10.91 22.44 -4.22
N ALA A 180 -9.63 22.49 -4.63
CA ALA A 180 -9.03 23.64 -5.30
C ALA A 180 -9.15 23.50 -6.82
N PRO A 181 -9.09 24.60 -7.59
CA PRO A 181 -9.10 24.56 -9.04
C PRO A 181 -8.03 23.66 -9.64
N THR A 182 -6.84 23.65 -9.06
CA THR A 182 -5.80 22.68 -9.39
C THR A 182 -5.84 21.53 -8.39
N LEU A 183 -6.22 20.35 -8.89
CA LEU A 183 -6.26 19.13 -8.08
C LEU A 183 -4.85 18.63 -7.74
N PRO A 184 -4.67 17.89 -6.64
CA PRO A 184 -3.37 17.38 -6.23
C PRO A 184 -2.71 16.54 -7.33
N VAL A 185 -1.45 16.85 -7.64
CA VAL A 185 -0.64 16.08 -8.57
C VAL A 185 -0.12 14.79 -7.92
N GLY A 186 0.10 13.77 -8.75
CA GLY A 186 0.62 12.49 -8.30
C GLY A 186 1.24 11.72 -9.46
N CYS A 187 1.69 10.50 -9.22
CA CYS A 187 2.23 9.63 -10.27
C CYS A 187 1.14 9.29 -11.29
N ARG A 188 1.44 9.45 -12.57
CA ARG A 188 0.55 9.13 -13.70
C ARG A 188 1.37 8.56 -14.86
N TRP A 189 0.71 7.80 -15.70
CA TRP A 189 1.35 7.26 -16.90
C TRP A 189 1.67 8.37 -17.89
N CYS A 190 2.92 8.36 -18.39
CA CYS A 190 3.41 9.24 -19.46
C CYS A 190 4.29 8.40 -20.40
N LEU A 191 4.42 8.84 -21.64
CA LEU A 191 5.39 8.25 -22.56
C LEU A 191 6.83 8.53 -22.08
N PRO A 192 7.81 7.68 -22.43
CA PRO A 192 9.22 7.90 -22.12
C PRO A 192 9.70 9.29 -22.55
N GLY A 193 10.44 9.97 -21.70
CA GLY A 193 10.93 11.33 -21.94
C GLY A 193 9.88 12.43 -21.80
N GLN A 194 8.63 12.10 -21.52
CA GLN A 194 7.55 13.08 -21.34
C GLN A 194 7.16 13.21 -19.86
N ARG A 195 6.75 14.42 -19.49
CA ARG A 195 6.14 14.70 -18.19
C ARG A 195 4.86 15.48 -18.38
N LYS A 196 3.75 14.95 -17.89
CA LYS A 196 2.47 15.66 -17.94
C LYS A 196 2.49 16.82 -16.95
N LEU A 197 2.35 18.03 -17.48
CA LEU A 197 2.24 19.24 -16.68
C LEU A 197 0.77 19.60 -16.47
N VAL A 198 0.41 19.96 -15.24
CA VAL A 198 -0.90 20.49 -14.87
C VAL A 198 -0.74 21.97 -14.53
N ARG A 199 -1.50 22.82 -15.17
CA ARG A 199 -1.47 24.27 -14.89
C ARG A 199 -1.86 24.50 -13.44
N TYR A 200 -1.10 25.32 -12.72
CA TYR A 200 -1.45 25.72 -11.37
C TYR A 200 -2.37 26.95 -11.43
N GLU A 201 -3.53 26.82 -10.81
CA GLU A 201 -4.47 27.92 -10.62
C GLU A 201 -4.59 28.20 -9.12
N ALA A 202 -4.38 29.46 -8.74
CA ALA A 202 -4.49 29.86 -7.35
C ALA A 202 -5.90 29.59 -6.81
N PRO A 203 -6.04 29.03 -5.59
CA PRO A 203 -7.33 28.63 -5.05
C PRO A 203 -8.21 29.80 -4.58
N GLN A 204 -7.68 31.03 -4.53
CA GLN A 204 -8.37 32.21 -3.98
C GLN A 204 -9.78 32.38 -4.55
N GLY A 205 -10.77 32.28 -3.69
CA GLY A 205 -12.18 32.47 -4.04
C GLY A 205 -12.80 31.47 -5.03
N ARG A 206 -12.05 30.43 -5.48
CA ARG A 206 -12.48 29.46 -6.50
C ARG A 206 -12.53 28.02 -5.98
N ARG A 207 -12.60 27.84 -4.67
CA ARG A 207 -12.78 26.50 -4.07
C ARG A 207 -14.20 26.05 -4.16
N VAL A 208 -14.38 24.75 -4.29
CA VAL A 208 -15.65 24.05 -4.07
C VAL A 208 -15.49 23.19 -2.83
N ASN A 209 -16.40 23.35 -1.88
CA ASN A 209 -16.43 22.56 -0.66
C ASN A 209 -17.55 21.54 -0.75
N ALA A 210 -17.26 20.28 -0.46
CA ALA A 210 -18.23 19.21 -0.39
C ALA A 210 -18.42 18.82 1.08
N LEU A 211 -19.66 18.75 1.53
CA LEU A 211 -20.08 18.08 2.76
C LEU A 211 -20.62 16.73 2.34
N ALA A 212 -20.05 15.64 2.83
CA ALA A 212 -20.43 14.30 2.42
C ALA A 212 -20.85 13.44 3.61
N ALA A 213 -21.91 12.66 3.43
CA ALA A 213 -22.43 11.71 4.40
C ALA A 213 -22.30 10.28 3.83
N TYR A 214 -21.42 9.50 4.42
CA TYR A 214 -21.08 8.15 4.00
C TYR A 214 -21.70 7.11 4.91
N ARG A 215 -22.55 6.25 4.36
CA ARG A 215 -23.14 5.10 5.03
C ARG A 215 -22.59 3.81 4.44
N PRO A 216 -21.52 3.22 5.03
CA PRO A 216 -20.87 2.03 4.47
C PRO A 216 -21.57 0.70 4.81
N TYR A 217 -22.39 0.67 5.85
CA TYR A 217 -22.94 -0.56 6.41
C TYR A 217 -24.43 -0.74 6.14
N GLY A 218 -24.90 -2.00 6.18
CA GLY A 218 -26.30 -2.38 5.98
C GLY A 218 -26.64 -2.65 4.51
N ARG A 219 -27.91 -2.90 4.23
CA ARG A 219 -28.39 -3.40 2.92
C ARG A 219 -28.17 -2.43 1.74
N ALA A 220 -28.02 -1.15 2.01
CA ALA A 220 -27.89 -0.12 0.98
C ALA A 220 -26.78 0.89 1.36
N PRO A 221 -25.49 0.54 1.13
CA PRO A 221 -24.41 1.50 1.31
C PRO A 221 -24.62 2.67 0.34
N ARG A 222 -24.39 3.90 0.82
CA ARG A 222 -24.62 5.11 0.04
C ARG A 222 -23.66 6.22 0.43
N LEU A 223 -23.53 7.17 -0.45
CA LEU A 223 -22.76 8.39 -0.27
C LEU A 223 -23.62 9.55 -0.76
N ASP A 224 -24.05 10.38 0.16
CA ASP A 224 -24.78 11.62 -0.10
C ASP A 224 -23.80 12.79 -0.07
N ILE A 225 -23.92 13.73 -0.99
CA ILE A 225 -23.05 14.90 -1.06
C ILE A 225 -23.87 16.18 -1.20
N PHE A 226 -23.34 17.22 -0.61
CA PHE A 226 -23.79 18.60 -0.77
C PHE A 226 -22.56 19.42 -1.19
N THR A 227 -22.69 20.28 -2.18
CA THR A 227 -21.59 21.12 -2.67
C THR A 227 -21.90 22.59 -2.46
N ALA A 228 -20.89 23.36 -2.07
CA ALA A 228 -21.01 24.81 -1.94
C ALA A 228 -19.74 25.51 -2.43
N GLU A 229 -19.91 26.74 -2.90
CA GLU A 229 -18.81 27.62 -3.32
C GLU A 229 -18.31 28.52 -2.17
N ARG A 230 -18.80 28.28 -0.98
CA ARG A 230 -18.44 28.95 0.28
C ARG A 230 -18.09 27.96 1.36
N THR A 231 -17.55 28.41 2.46
CA THR A 231 -17.33 27.61 3.65
C THR A 231 -18.68 27.21 4.25
N TRP A 232 -18.79 25.98 4.71
CA TRP A 232 -19.96 25.46 5.43
C TRP A 232 -20.06 26.09 6.81
N ASP A 233 -21.29 26.35 7.25
CA ASP A 233 -21.60 26.78 8.61
C ASP A 233 -22.43 25.72 9.36
N SER A 234 -22.69 25.98 10.65
CA SER A 234 -23.42 25.03 11.50
C SER A 234 -24.90 24.88 11.10
N TYR A 235 -25.49 25.88 10.44
CA TYR A 235 -26.88 25.79 9.94
C TYR A 235 -26.94 24.91 8.70
N ASP A 236 -25.93 25.02 7.82
CA ASP A 236 -25.81 24.14 6.67
C ASP A 236 -25.66 22.67 7.10
N LEU A 237 -24.83 22.41 8.12
CA LEU A 237 -24.67 21.07 8.68
C LEU A 237 -26.03 20.55 9.21
N ILE A 238 -26.81 21.34 9.94
CA ILE A 238 -28.12 20.93 10.40
C ILE A 238 -29.07 20.66 9.22
N GLY A 239 -29.04 21.50 8.19
CA GLY A 239 -29.80 21.30 6.96
C GLY A 239 -29.45 19.98 6.28
N SER A 240 -28.15 19.70 6.13
CA SER A 240 -27.65 18.46 5.54
C SER A 240 -28.00 17.22 6.36
N LEU A 241 -27.93 17.31 7.71
CA LEU A 241 -28.37 16.23 8.60
C LEU A 241 -29.88 15.92 8.45
N ARG A 242 -30.71 16.94 8.32
CA ARG A 242 -32.15 16.79 8.10
C ARG A 242 -32.48 16.26 6.70
N ALA A 243 -31.67 16.59 5.73
CA ALA A 243 -31.79 16.09 4.35
C ALA A 243 -31.34 14.64 4.18
N LEU A 244 -30.70 14.02 5.19
CA LEU A 244 -30.39 12.60 5.14
C LEU A 244 -31.67 11.78 4.93
N PRO A 245 -31.61 10.74 4.07
CA PRO A 245 -32.77 9.91 3.77
C PRO A 245 -33.46 9.41 5.02
N TRP A 246 -34.80 9.45 4.99
CA TRP A 246 -35.58 8.88 6.07
C TRP A 246 -35.22 7.42 6.30
N SER A 247 -35.20 7.02 7.55
CA SER A 247 -34.93 5.65 7.96
C SER A 247 -35.85 5.25 9.10
N LYS A 248 -36.43 4.05 9.03
CA LYS A 248 -37.18 3.45 10.14
C LYS A 248 -36.28 3.21 11.36
N ALA A 249 -35.02 2.85 11.13
CA ALA A 249 -34.01 2.71 12.18
C ALA A 249 -33.39 4.07 12.53
N PRO A 250 -32.99 4.30 13.79
CA PRO A 250 -32.27 5.50 14.19
C PRO A 250 -31.03 5.76 13.33
N ARG A 251 -30.82 7.01 12.94
CA ARG A 251 -29.63 7.47 12.19
C ARG A 251 -28.58 7.94 13.19
N VAL A 252 -27.46 7.26 13.25
CA VAL A 252 -26.30 7.68 14.04
C VAL A 252 -25.28 8.30 13.10
N VAL A 253 -24.92 9.57 13.34
CA VAL A 253 -23.95 10.30 12.52
C VAL A 253 -22.68 10.54 13.31
N VAL A 254 -21.58 9.96 12.81
CA VAL A 254 -20.23 10.15 13.34
C VAL A 254 -19.65 11.41 12.73
N LEU A 255 -19.17 12.30 13.56
CA LEU A 255 -18.57 13.59 13.21
C LEU A 255 -17.19 13.68 13.86
N ASP A 256 -16.27 14.39 13.24
CA ASP A 256 -15.04 14.79 13.93
C ASP A 256 -15.31 15.90 14.97
N ASN A 257 -14.25 16.37 15.60
CA ASN A 257 -14.36 17.41 16.63
C ASN A 257 -14.03 18.82 16.10
N ALA A 258 -14.28 19.10 14.81
CA ALA A 258 -14.09 20.41 14.24
C ALA A 258 -15.03 21.47 14.91
N GLY A 259 -14.58 22.72 14.91
CA GLY A 259 -15.34 23.81 15.53
C GLY A 259 -16.77 23.95 14.98
N LEU A 260 -16.95 23.70 13.69
CA LEU A 260 -18.26 23.65 13.01
C LEU A 260 -19.20 22.64 13.67
N HIS A 261 -18.70 21.41 13.96
CA HIS A 261 -19.48 20.30 14.49
C HIS A 261 -19.79 20.44 15.98
N THR A 262 -18.95 21.15 16.73
CA THR A 262 -19.07 21.29 18.18
C THR A 262 -19.66 22.64 18.63
N SER A 263 -20.11 23.46 17.70
CA SER A 263 -20.65 24.80 17.94
C SER A 263 -21.87 24.80 18.87
N GLN A 264 -22.17 25.95 19.46
CA GLN A 264 -23.36 26.10 20.28
C GLN A 264 -24.66 25.87 19.48
N VAL A 265 -24.68 26.22 18.18
CA VAL A 265 -25.80 25.99 17.28
C VAL A 265 -26.11 24.49 17.20
N ILE A 266 -25.10 23.65 16.98
CA ILE A 266 -25.26 22.19 16.96
C ILE A 266 -25.68 21.64 18.31
N ARG A 267 -25.08 22.13 19.41
CA ARG A 267 -25.50 21.72 20.78
C ARG A 267 -26.98 21.96 21.06
N ARG A 268 -27.49 23.13 20.66
CA ARG A 268 -28.92 23.49 20.80
C ARG A 268 -29.82 22.63 19.90
N ALA A 269 -29.37 22.30 18.68
CA ALA A 269 -30.12 21.49 17.74
C ALA A 269 -30.20 20.00 18.11
N ARG A 270 -29.31 19.48 18.98
CA ARG A 270 -29.25 18.04 19.31
C ARG A 270 -30.57 17.42 19.74
N ARG A 271 -31.36 18.10 20.57
CA ARG A 271 -32.66 17.58 21.02
C ARG A 271 -33.66 17.45 19.87
N ALA A 272 -33.74 18.47 19.01
CA ALA A 272 -34.61 18.44 17.84
C ALA A 272 -34.15 17.38 16.79
N LEU A 273 -32.86 17.23 16.60
CA LEU A 273 -32.32 16.17 15.75
C LEU A 273 -32.65 14.78 16.32
N ALA A 274 -32.48 14.56 17.62
CA ALA A 274 -32.82 13.30 18.28
C ALA A 274 -34.30 12.97 18.17
N ALA A 275 -35.18 13.96 18.33
CA ALA A 275 -36.62 13.81 18.11
C ALA A 275 -36.96 13.40 16.67
N SER A 276 -36.10 13.76 15.69
CA SER A 276 -36.22 13.33 14.31
C SER A 276 -35.45 12.01 14.02
N GLY A 277 -35.00 11.30 15.07
CA GLY A 277 -34.24 10.03 14.96
C GLY A 277 -32.80 10.19 14.47
N ILE A 278 -32.17 11.37 14.65
CA ILE A 278 -30.78 11.63 14.26
C ILE A 278 -29.96 11.86 15.53
N TYR A 279 -29.00 10.98 15.78
CA TYR A 279 -28.11 11.00 16.94
C TYR A 279 -26.67 11.29 16.49
N LEU A 280 -26.02 12.25 17.17
CA LEU A 280 -24.67 12.67 16.84
C LEU A 280 -23.66 11.99 17.78
N TYR A 281 -22.63 11.38 17.21
CA TYR A 281 -21.47 10.83 17.90
C TYR A 281 -20.21 11.57 17.48
N PHE A 282 -19.49 12.19 18.43
CA PHE A 282 -18.29 12.96 18.16
C PHE A 282 -17.04 12.11 18.42
N LEU A 283 -16.14 12.08 17.45
CA LEU A 283 -14.84 11.44 17.59
C LEU A 283 -13.94 12.23 18.55
N PRO A 284 -12.98 11.60 19.22
CA PRO A 284 -11.96 12.33 19.96
C PRO A 284 -11.13 13.23 19.02
N PRO A 285 -10.56 14.33 19.53
CA PRO A 285 -9.68 15.19 18.76
C PRO A 285 -8.51 14.39 18.15
N TYR A 286 -8.05 14.78 16.99
CA TYR A 286 -6.90 14.21 16.29
C TYR A 286 -7.00 12.71 15.97
N SER A 287 -8.20 12.22 15.71
CA SER A 287 -8.46 10.79 15.43
C SER A 287 -9.08 10.56 14.04
N PRO A 288 -8.47 11.05 12.95
CA PRO A 288 -9.02 10.92 11.60
C PRO A 288 -9.10 9.46 11.13
N GLU A 289 -8.29 8.57 11.69
CA GLU A 289 -8.32 7.14 11.37
C GLU A 289 -9.61 6.44 11.81
N LEU A 290 -10.36 7.05 12.74
CA LEU A 290 -11.67 6.57 13.18
C LEU A 290 -12.81 7.06 12.27
N ASN A 291 -12.55 8.02 11.38
CA ASN A 291 -13.52 8.56 10.44
C ASN A 291 -13.46 7.86 9.08
N GLU A 292 -14.39 6.94 8.82
CA GLU A 292 -14.37 6.14 7.58
C GLU A 292 -14.65 6.94 6.29
N ILE A 293 -14.97 8.21 6.37
CA ILE A 293 -15.13 9.06 5.20
C ILE A 293 -13.80 9.59 4.66
N GLU A 294 -12.75 9.67 5.46
CA GLU A 294 -11.45 10.14 5.04
C GLU A 294 -10.81 9.33 3.89
N PRO A 295 -10.85 7.98 3.92
CA PRO A 295 -10.48 7.17 2.77
C PRO A 295 -11.31 7.44 1.52
N VAL A 296 -12.61 7.80 1.67
CA VAL A 296 -13.48 8.17 0.54
C VAL A 296 -12.98 9.46 -0.11
N PHE A 297 -12.72 10.48 0.67
CA PHE A 297 -12.18 11.76 0.18
C PHE A 297 -10.86 11.58 -0.55
N ARG A 298 -9.96 10.75 -0.01
CA ARG A 298 -8.69 10.40 -0.66
C ARG A 298 -8.93 9.71 -2.00
N GLN A 299 -9.82 8.71 -2.04
CA GLN A 299 -10.15 7.99 -3.26
C GLN A 299 -10.72 8.94 -4.32
N VAL A 300 -11.68 9.79 -3.94
CA VAL A 300 -12.30 10.75 -4.87
C VAL A 300 -11.27 11.74 -5.41
N LYS A 301 -10.48 12.38 -4.53
CA LYS A 301 -9.48 13.40 -4.94
C LYS A 301 -8.39 12.85 -5.87
N TYR A 302 -7.94 11.62 -5.65
CA TYR A 302 -6.75 11.11 -6.33
C TYR A 302 -7.07 10.12 -7.46
N HIS A 303 -8.28 9.53 -7.48
CA HIS A 303 -8.59 8.45 -8.41
C HIS A 303 -9.88 8.61 -9.20
N GLU A 304 -10.91 9.26 -8.65
CA GLU A 304 -12.19 9.40 -9.33
C GLU A 304 -12.26 10.69 -10.18
N ILE A 305 -11.58 11.76 -9.76
CA ILE A 305 -11.52 13.02 -10.50
C ILE A 305 -10.22 13.06 -11.32
N PRO A 306 -10.31 13.29 -12.65
CA PRO A 306 -9.11 13.45 -13.47
C PRO A 306 -8.25 14.63 -12.98
N VAL A 307 -6.95 14.43 -12.82
CA VAL A 307 -6.02 15.49 -12.41
C VAL A 307 -5.84 16.47 -13.55
N ARG A 308 -6.48 17.62 -13.43
CA ARG A 308 -6.36 18.76 -14.35
C ARG A 308 -6.63 20.06 -13.60
N SER A 309 -6.37 21.19 -14.25
CA SER A 309 -6.82 22.50 -13.80
C SER A 309 -8.23 22.77 -14.29
N HIS A 310 -9.05 23.36 -13.44
CA HIS A 310 -10.40 23.81 -13.76
C HIS A 310 -10.40 25.34 -13.84
N THR A 311 -10.78 25.88 -14.99
CA THR A 311 -10.84 27.34 -15.23
C THR A 311 -12.05 28.00 -14.63
N THR A 312 -13.14 27.23 -14.42
CA THR A 312 -14.39 27.73 -13.86
C THR A 312 -14.78 26.95 -12.60
N ARG A 313 -15.52 27.61 -11.67
CA ARG A 313 -16.08 26.96 -10.49
C ARG A 313 -17.13 25.92 -10.86
N ILE A 314 -17.96 26.20 -11.87
CA ILE A 314 -18.97 25.27 -12.34
C ILE A 314 -18.32 23.97 -12.78
N GLY A 315 -17.31 24.03 -13.65
CA GLY A 315 -16.60 22.84 -14.12
C GLY A 315 -15.86 22.09 -13.00
N LEU A 316 -15.38 22.80 -11.96
CA LEU A 316 -14.82 22.15 -10.77
C LEU A 316 -15.90 21.43 -9.98
N ARG A 317 -17.06 22.09 -9.75
CA ARG A 317 -18.19 21.50 -9.03
C ARG A 317 -18.75 20.26 -9.71
N GLU A 318 -18.97 20.32 -11.01
CA GLU A 318 -19.40 19.18 -11.81
C GLU A 318 -18.42 18.00 -11.70
N ALA A 319 -17.12 18.27 -11.79
CA ALA A 319 -16.11 17.23 -11.65
C ALA A 319 -16.09 16.60 -10.24
N VAL A 320 -16.30 17.40 -9.21
CA VAL A 320 -16.42 16.93 -7.81
C VAL A 320 -17.67 16.06 -7.65
N GLU A 321 -18.83 16.54 -8.09
CA GLU A 321 -20.10 15.81 -8.01
C GLU A 321 -20.04 14.49 -8.81
N GLN A 322 -19.47 14.53 -10.01
CA GLN A 322 -19.25 13.33 -10.82
C GLN A 322 -18.30 12.35 -10.15
N GLY A 323 -17.20 12.83 -9.54
CA GLY A 323 -16.22 11.99 -8.82
C GLY A 323 -16.86 11.25 -7.65
N PHE A 324 -17.62 11.94 -6.83
CA PHE A 324 -18.37 11.33 -5.73
C PHE A 324 -19.46 10.37 -6.25
N GLY A 325 -20.17 10.74 -7.30
CA GLY A 325 -21.16 9.89 -7.95
C GLY A 325 -20.56 8.59 -8.50
N ASN A 326 -19.37 8.68 -9.13
CA ASN A 326 -18.63 7.52 -9.60
C ASN A 326 -18.25 6.57 -8.46
N TYR A 327 -17.77 7.13 -7.36
CA TYR A 327 -17.44 6.35 -6.16
C TYR A 327 -18.69 5.70 -5.56
N GLY A 328 -19.78 6.46 -5.40
CA GLY A 328 -21.06 5.98 -4.84
C GLY A 328 -21.62 4.78 -5.60
N ARG A 329 -21.58 4.81 -6.94
CA ARG A 329 -22.04 3.69 -7.78
C ARG A 329 -21.19 2.41 -7.62
N LYS A 330 -19.95 2.52 -7.17
CA LYS A 330 -19.06 1.37 -6.93
C LYS A 330 -19.24 0.73 -5.54
N LEU A 331 -19.87 1.42 -4.59
CA LEU A 331 -19.99 0.97 -3.20
C LEU A 331 -20.56 -0.44 -3.04
N PRO A 332 -21.69 -0.82 -3.68
CA PRO A 332 -22.26 -2.14 -3.50
C PRO A 332 -21.33 -3.29 -3.94
N LYS A 333 -20.49 -3.03 -4.95
CA LYS A 333 -19.52 -4.02 -5.47
C LYS A 333 -18.23 -4.05 -4.68
N LYS A 334 -17.87 -2.94 -4.04
CA LYS A 334 -16.57 -2.77 -3.37
C LYS A 334 -16.50 -3.42 -2.00
N TYR A 335 -17.63 -3.50 -1.29
CA TYR A 335 -17.70 -4.00 0.09
C TYR A 335 -18.89 -4.95 0.29
N PRO A 336 -18.92 -6.10 -0.42
CA PRO A 336 -20.04 -7.04 -0.30
C PRO A 336 -20.21 -7.60 1.12
N GLU A 337 -19.11 -7.73 1.89
CA GLU A 337 -19.12 -8.19 3.28
C GLU A 337 -19.83 -7.21 4.23
N ARG A 338 -19.89 -5.93 3.89
CA ARG A 338 -20.59 -4.90 4.69
C ARG A 338 -22.10 -4.92 4.52
N LEU A 339 -22.59 -5.67 3.53
CA LEU A 339 -24.00 -5.83 3.20
C LEU A 339 -24.67 -6.99 3.91
N ARG A 340 -23.90 -7.95 4.43
CA ARG A 340 -24.42 -9.16 5.07
C ARG A 340 -24.45 -8.95 6.58
N PRO A 341 -25.55 -9.34 7.28
CA PRO A 341 -25.48 -9.53 8.71
C PRO A 341 -24.41 -10.60 9.00
N ALA A 342 -23.68 -10.42 10.09
CA ALA A 342 -22.85 -11.51 10.61
C ALA A 342 -23.76 -12.71 10.88
N ALA A 343 -23.37 -13.86 10.35
CA ALA A 343 -24.08 -15.11 10.55
C ALA A 343 -24.06 -15.52 12.02
#